data_d1e7da630a66863a8ad8ddd7ccb7ae76
#
_entry.id   d1e7da630a66863a8ad8ddd7ccb7ae76
#
_cell.length_a   1.000
_cell.length_b   1.000
_cell.length_c   1.000
_cell.angle_alpha   90.00
_cell.angle_beta   90.00
_cell.angle_gamma   90.00
#
_symmetry.space_group_name_H-M   'P 1'
#
loop_
_entity.id
_entity.type
_entity.pdbx_description
1 polymer ?
#
loop_
_entity_poly.entity_id
_entity_poly.type
_entity_poly.pdbx_seq_one_letter_code
_entity_poly.pdbx_strand_id
1 'polypeptide(L)'
;MRKSVSVAFFSLMSTLLIFGTVVMGGSELVLFSRYFAQERYDTLDEVVNVAQRTASYLVQEASLPEGEELEALSTKLEIIGESAEAYLFFTDCDGNVVLASDPDDLAGDVVEASVLEKSAKAKENYHIFGTLYGVLTEKSYISVHEMRSESGECTGYLFLCSS
;
A
#
# COMPACT_ATOMS: atom_id res chain seq x y z
N MET A 1 37.94 -0.43 51.18
CA MET A 1 37.01 0.58 50.67
C MET A 1 37.26 1.04 49.24
N ARG A 2 38.50 1.16 48.74
CA ARG A 2 38.80 1.60 47.36
C ARG A 2 38.24 0.71 46.23
N LYS A 3 38.11 -0.62 46.43
CA LYS A 3 37.59 -1.56 45.42
C LYS A 3 36.08 -1.37 45.16
N SER A 4 35.32 -0.94 46.12
CA SER A 4 33.86 -0.71 46.04
C SER A 4 33.53 0.50 45.13
N VAL A 5 34.30 1.57 45.17
CA VAL A 5 34.10 2.78 44.37
C VAL A 5 34.43 2.52 42.91
N SER A 6 35.50 1.78 42.61
CA SER A 6 35.87 1.43 41.25
C SER A 6 34.81 0.52 40.55
N VAL A 7 34.28 -0.43 41.32
CA VAL A 7 33.20 -1.31 40.78
C VAL A 7 31.91 -0.54 40.51
N ALA A 8 31.53 0.38 41.40
CA ALA A 8 30.35 1.23 41.22
C ALA A 8 30.51 2.16 40.02
N PHE A 9 31.69 2.75 39.83
CA PHE A 9 31.98 3.60 38.68
C PHE A 9 31.93 2.81 37.35
N PHE A 10 32.54 1.62 37.31
CA PHE A 10 32.53 0.75 36.15
C PHE A 10 31.11 0.29 35.82
N SER A 11 30.31 -0.09 36.81
CA SER A 11 28.91 -0.46 36.63
C SER A 11 28.09 0.69 36.09
N LEU A 12 28.26 1.90 36.59
CA LEU A 12 27.54 3.09 36.10
C LEU A 12 27.90 3.40 34.64
N MET A 13 29.18 3.36 34.31
CA MET A 13 29.63 3.59 32.93
C MET A 13 29.13 2.53 31.95
N SER A 14 29.15 1.26 32.36
CA SER A 14 28.63 0.15 31.56
C SER A 14 27.14 0.28 31.33
N THR A 15 26.38 0.67 32.36
CA THR A 15 24.93 0.88 32.25
C THR A 15 24.60 2.05 31.30
N LEU A 16 25.31 3.16 31.41
CA LEU A 16 25.15 4.31 30.51
C LEU A 16 25.47 3.95 29.07
N LEU A 17 26.50 3.15 28.83
CA LEU A 17 26.90 2.73 27.48
C LEU A 17 25.85 1.79 26.87
N ILE A 18 25.35 0.83 27.65
CA ILE A 18 24.28 -0.08 27.20
C ILE A 18 23.01 0.72 26.90
N PHE A 19 22.61 1.62 27.80
CA PHE A 19 21.43 2.46 27.58
C PHE A 19 21.56 3.33 26.33
N GLY A 20 22.71 3.97 26.12
CA GLY A 20 23.00 4.76 24.93
C GLY A 20 22.90 3.93 23.65
N THR A 21 23.45 2.70 23.64
CA THR A 21 23.38 1.81 22.46
C THR A 21 21.94 1.35 22.17
N VAL A 22 21.15 1.04 23.18
CA VAL A 22 19.75 0.63 23.03
C VAL A 22 18.90 1.79 22.50
N VAL A 23 19.07 2.99 23.03
CA VAL A 23 18.34 4.18 22.54
C VAL A 23 18.73 4.52 21.11
N MET A 24 20.01 4.46 20.77
CA MET A 24 20.50 4.77 19.44
C MET A 24 20.03 3.74 18.41
N GLY A 25 20.20 2.44 18.71
CA GLY A 25 19.72 1.37 17.83
C GLY A 25 18.20 1.33 17.70
N GLY A 26 17.46 1.61 18.77
CA GLY A 26 16.00 1.71 18.72
C GLY A 26 15.52 2.86 17.84
N SER A 27 16.18 4.03 17.91
CA SER A 27 15.84 5.18 17.08
C SER A 27 16.13 4.93 15.60
N GLU A 28 17.23 4.26 15.28
CA GLU A 28 17.58 3.87 13.91
C GLU A 28 16.53 2.93 13.32
N LEU A 29 16.10 1.91 14.06
CA LEU A 29 15.06 0.97 13.58
C LEU A 29 13.75 1.68 13.25
N VAL A 30 13.32 2.64 14.07
CA VAL A 30 12.09 3.41 13.80
C VAL A 30 12.24 4.30 12.56
N LEU A 31 13.40 4.93 12.40
CA LEU A 31 13.67 5.76 11.22
C LEU A 31 13.73 4.90 9.94
N PHE A 32 14.42 3.76 9.97
CA PHE A 32 14.45 2.82 8.87
C PHE A 32 13.05 2.33 8.48
N SER A 33 12.26 1.90 9.45
CA SER A 33 10.89 1.43 9.19
C SER A 33 10.03 2.50 8.52
N ARG A 34 10.12 3.75 8.95
CA ARG A 34 9.40 4.86 8.31
C ARG A 34 9.90 5.18 6.90
N TYR A 35 11.22 5.15 6.72
CA TYR A 35 11.83 5.41 5.42
C TYR A 35 11.42 4.35 4.39
N PHE A 36 11.50 3.06 4.74
CA PHE A 36 11.05 1.99 3.85
C PHE A 36 9.57 2.06 3.51
N ALA A 37 8.72 2.38 4.49
CA ALA A 37 7.29 2.56 4.23
C ALA A 37 7.04 3.71 3.25
N GLN A 38 7.73 4.84 3.42
CA GLN A 38 7.60 5.99 2.53
C GLN A 38 8.07 5.64 1.12
N GLU A 39 9.22 5.00 0.98
CA GLU A 39 9.78 4.59 -0.31
C GLU A 39 8.82 3.64 -1.07
N ARG A 40 8.18 2.70 -0.35
CA ARG A 40 7.19 1.82 -0.96
C ARG A 40 5.96 2.58 -1.46
N TYR A 41 5.43 3.52 -0.68
CA TYR A 41 4.31 4.34 -1.14
C TYR A 41 4.68 5.23 -2.31
N ASP A 42 5.85 5.84 -2.31
CA ASP A 42 6.33 6.68 -3.42
C ASP A 42 6.44 5.86 -4.72
N THR A 43 6.93 4.61 -4.64
CA THR A 43 6.98 3.69 -5.78
C THR A 43 5.58 3.34 -6.29
N LEU A 44 4.64 3.04 -5.40
CA LEU A 44 3.25 2.74 -5.78
C LEU A 44 2.60 3.95 -6.47
N ASP A 45 2.81 5.15 -5.95
CA ASP A 45 2.24 6.38 -6.51
C ASP A 45 2.82 6.75 -7.88
N GLU A 46 4.07 6.39 -8.18
CA GLU A 46 4.64 6.57 -9.51
C GLU A 46 3.94 5.73 -10.58
N VAL A 47 3.53 4.51 -10.21
CA VAL A 47 2.86 3.56 -11.11
C VAL A 47 1.38 3.90 -11.33
N VAL A 48 0.77 4.64 -10.41
CA VAL A 48 -0.65 5.04 -10.48
C VAL A 48 -1.02 5.67 -11.81
N ASN A 49 -0.22 6.62 -12.29
CA ASN A 49 -0.52 7.32 -13.54
C ASN A 49 -0.57 6.39 -14.74
N VAL A 50 0.25 5.35 -14.77
CA VAL A 50 0.28 4.35 -15.83
C VAL A 50 -0.93 3.43 -15.71
N ALA A 51 -1.20 2.95 -14.50
CA ALA A 51 -2.34 2.09 -14.20
C ALA A 51 -3.68 2.80 -14.46
N GLN A 52 -3.82 4.06 -14.04
CA GLN A 52 -5.01 4.88 -14.30
C GLN A 52 -5.27 5.10 -15.80
N ARG A 53 -4.24 5.36 -16.59
CA ARG A 53 -4.39 5.48 -18.04
C ARG A 53 -4.86 4.18 -18.67
N THR A 54 -4.36 3.05 -18.22
CA THR A 54 -4.78 1.73 -18.68
C THR A 54 -6.23 1.46 -18.25
N ALA A 55 -6.60 1.84 -17.04
CA ALA A 55 -7.95 1.69 -16.50
C ALA A 55 -8.95 2.71 -17.05
N SER A 56 -8.51 3.88 -17.52
CA SER A 56 -9.43 4.88 -18.09
C SER A 56 -10.16 4.36 -19.32
N TYR A 57 -9.63 3.37 -20.01
CA TYR A 57 -10.36 2.64 -21.06
C TYR A 57 -11.56 1.87 -20.51
N LEU A 58 -11.50 1.34 -19.30
CA LEU A 58 -12.62 0.66 -18.63
C LEU A 58 -13.75 1.62 -18.27
N VAL A 59 -13.38 2.86 -17.93
CA VAL A 59 -14.30 3.89 -17.44
C VAL A 59 -15.07 4.57 -18.59
N GLN A 60 -14.45 4.68 -19.78
CA GLN A 60 -15.08 5.36 -20.92
C GLN A 60 -16.17 4.54 -21.58
N GLU A 61 -16.16 3.23 -21.51
CA GLU A 61 -17.12 2.38 -22.24
C GLU A 61 -18.35 1.97 -21.43
N ALA A 62 -18.59 2.48 -20.24
CA ALA A 62 -19.78 2.23 -19.38
C ALA A 62 -20.21 0.73 -19.27
N SER A 63 -19.45 -0.17 -19.83
CA SER A 63 -19.60 -1.63 -19.76
C SER A 63 -18.23 -2.25 -19.58
N LEU A 64 -18.11 -3.13 -18.60
CA LEU A 64 -16.91 -3.96 -18.46
C LEU A 64 -16.65 -4.69 -19.78
N PRO A 65 -15.40 -4.66 -20.29
CA PRO A 65 -15.06 -5.46 -21.45
C PRO A 65 -15.29 -6.94 -21.13
N GLU A 66 -15.83 -7.69 -22.05
CA GLU A 66 -16.06 -9.12 -21.90
C GLU A 66 -15.12 -9.91 -22.82
N GLY A 67 -14.75 -11.12 -22.38
CA GLY A 67 -13.94 -12.04 -23.17
C GLY A 67 -12.49 -11.62 -23.38
N GLU A 68 -12.01 -11.61 -24.64
CA GLU A 68 -10.60 -11.38 -25.00
C GLU A 68 -10.09 -9.97 -24.59
N GLU A 69 -10.96 -8.98 -24.53
CA GLU A 69 -10.58 -7.61 -24.11
C GLU A 69 -10.29 -7.54 -22.60
N LEU A 70 -11.06 -8.28 -21.80
CA LEU A 70 -10.84 -8.38 -20.36
C LEU A 70 -9.50 -9.10 -20.04
N GLU A 71 -9.22 -10.19 -20.76
CA GLU A 71 -7.94 -10.92 -20.64
C GLU A 71 -6.75 -10.05 -21.05
N ALA A 72 -6.88 -9.31 -22.14
CA ALA A 72 -5.82 -8.39 -22.59
C ALA A 72 -5.54 -7.27 -21.60
N LEU A 73 -6.58 -6.81 -20.90
CA LEU A 73 -6.46 -5.78 -19.89
C LEU A 73 -5.84 -6.32 -18.59
N SER A 74 -6.29 -7.49 -18.14
CA SER A 74 -5.70 -8.20 -17.01
C SER A 74 -4.20 -8.43 -17.22
N THR A 75 -3.82 -8.90 -18.40
CA THR A 75 -2.40 -9.10 -18.77
C THR A 75 -1.60 -7.78 -18.75
N LYS A 76 -2.19 -6.67 -19.20
CA LYS A 76 -1.51 -5.37 -19.11
C LYS A 76 -1.31 -4.91 -17.67
N LEU A 77 -2.30 -5.13 -16.80
CA LEU A 77 -2.20 -4.79 -15.39
C LEU A 77 -1.18 -5.67 -14.68
N GLU A 78 -1.12 -6.97 -15.01
CA GLU A 78 -0.11 -7.89 -14.52
C GLU A 78 1.30 -7.39 -14.87
N ILE A 79 1.57 -7.02 -16.13
CA ILE A 79 2.87 -6.47 -16.55
C ILE A 79 3.21 -5.18 -15.79
N ILE A 80 2.23 -4.29 -15.58
CA ILE A 80 2.43 -3.05 -14.80
C ILE A 80 2.75 -3.41 -13.34
N GLY A 81 2.01 -4.33 -12.76
CA GLY A 81 2.20 -4.82 -11.40
C GLY A 81 3.59 -5.45 -11.20
N GLU A 82 3.98 -6.37 -12.07
CA GLU A 82 5.30 -7.00 -12.03
C GLU A 82 6.44 -5.97 -12.10
N SER A 83 6.30 -4.94 -12.96
CA SER A 83 7.32 -3.88 -13.10
C SER A 83 7.51 -3.04 -11.84
N ALA A 84 6.50 -2.97 -11.00
CA ALA A 84 6.47 -2.21 -9.74
C ALA A 84 6.59 -3.09 -8.48
N GLU A 85 6.74 -4.40 -8.64
CA GLU A 85 6.63 -5.37 -7.55
C GLU A 85 5.34 -5.13 -6.74
N ALA A 86 4.24 -4.84 -7.45
CA ALA A 86 2.96 -4.48 -6.88
C ALA A 86 1.84 -5.31 -7.49
N TYR A 87 0.85 -5.61 -6.68
CA TYR A 87 -0.41 -6.18 -7.08
C TYR A 87 -1.45 -5.08 -7.29
N LEU A 88 -2.23 -5.15 -8.38
CA LEU A 88 -3.22 -4.15 -8.73
C LEU A 88 -4.62 -4.76 -8.81
N PHE A 89 -5.60 -4.06 -8.28
CA PHE A 89 -7.00 -4.39 -8.51
C PHE A 89 -7.89 -3.13 -8.55
N PHE A 90 -9.03 -3.28 -9.19
CA PHE A 90 -10.04 -2.24 -9.36
C PHE A 90 -11.33 -2.64 -8.69
N THR A 91 -11.99 -1.66 -8.09
CA THR A 91 -13.35 -1.82 -7.56
C THR A 91 -14.30 -0.84 -8.25
N ASP A 92 -15.58 -1.16 -8.21
CA ASP A 92 -16.62 -0.18 -8.46
C ASP A 92 -16.73 0.85 -7.31
N CYS A 93 -17.68 1.79 -7.41
CA CYS A 93 -17.91 2.79 -6.38
C CYS A 93 -18.48 2.23 -5.07
N ASP A 94 -19.03 1.03 -5.11
CA ASP A 94 -19.57 0.31 -3.95
C ASP A 94 -18.51 -0.59 -3.28
N GLY A 95 -17.33 -0.71 -3.90
CA GLY A 95 -16.21 -1.48 -3.38
C GLY A 95 -16.13 -2.93 -3.84
N ASN A 96 -17.01 -3.35 -4.76
CA ASN A 96 -16.90 -4.69 -5.32
C ASN A 96 -15.69 -4.77 -6.25
N VAL A 97 -14.89 -5.80 -6.13
CA VAL A 97 -13.74 -6.03 -7.02
C VAL A 97 -14.24 -6.39 -8.40
N VAL A 98 -13.79 -5.62 -9.38
CA VAL A 98 -14.20 -5.76 -10.79
C VAL A 98 -13.10 -6.45 -11.60
N LEU A 99 -11.86 -6.13 -11.32
CA LEU A 99 -10.69 -6.63 -12.03
C LEU A 99 -9.48 -6.67 -11.11
N ALA A 100 -8.66 -7.70 -11.24
CA ALA A 100 -7.42 -7.89 -10.49
C ALA A 100 -6.30 -8.37 -11.42
N SER A 101 -5.06 -7.98 -11.12
CA SER A 101 -3.88 -8.46 -11.85
C SER A 101 -3.60 -9.93 -11.56
N ASP A 102 -3.81 -10.37 -10.32
CA ASP A 102 -3.79 -11.77 -9.91
C ASP A 102 -4.96 -12.03 -8.95
N PRO A 103 -5.96 -12.83 -9.35
CA PRO A 103 -7.10 -13.17 -8.49
C PRO A 103 -6.72 -14.00 -7.27
N ASP A 104 -5.60 -14.73 -7.30
CA ASP A 104 -5.18 -15.62 -6.19
C ASP A 104 -4.67 -14.83 -4.97
N ASP A 105 -4.29 -13.56 -5.15
CA ASP A 105 -3.90 -12.66 -4.07
C ASP A 105 -5.09 -12.08 -3.29
N LEU A 106 -6.31 -12.28 -3.79
CA LEU A 106 -7.53 -11.83 -3.14
C LEU A 106 -8.17 -12.95 -2.30
N ALA A 107 -8.48 -12.63 -1.06
CA ALA A 107 -9.26 -13.47 -0.16
C ALA A 107 -10.74 -13.05 -0.08
N GLY A 108 -11.07 -11.88 -0.62
CA GLY A 108 -12.42 -11.31 -0.60
C GLY A 108 -12.71 -10.43 -1.81
N ASP A 109 -13.99 -10.32 -2.15
CA ASP A 109 -14.46 -9.65 -3.37
C ASP A 109 -14.98 -8.23 -3.10
N VAL A 110 -15.02 -7.78 -1.84
CA VAL A 110 -15.61 -6.48 -1.47
C VAL A 110 -14.73 -5.74 -0.48
N VAL A 111 -14.37 -4.51 -0.83
CA VAL A 111 -13.64 -3.59 0.05
C VAL A 111 -14.60 -2.86 0.97
N GLU A 112 -14.24 -2.72 2.25
CA GLU A 112 -15.07 -2.06 3.25
C GLU A 112 -15.31 -0.57 2.92
N ALA A 113 -16.56 -0.12 2.99
CA ALA A 113 -16.96 1.25 2.70
C ALA A 113 -16.18 2.31 3.49
N SER A 114 -15.72 1.97 4.71
CA SER A 114 -14.90 2.87 5.53
C SER A 114 -13.55 3.25 4.87
N VAL A 115 -12.99 2.38 4.04
CA VAL A 115 -11.76 2.63 3.27
C VAL A 115 -12.05 3.59 2.13
N LEU A 116 -13.12 3.34 1.38
CA LEU A 116 -13.55 4.15 0.25
C LEU A 116 -13.87 5.59 0.68
N GLU A 117 -14.62 5.75 1.78
CA GLU A 117 -14.91 7.07 2.34
C GLU A 117 -13.66 7.85 2.78
N LYS A 118 -12.67 7.17 3.35
CA LYS A 118 -11.41 7.81 3.74
C LYS A 118 -10.59 8.21 2.53
N SER A 119 -10.55 7.36 1.50
CA SER A 119 -9.89 7.67 0.24
C SER A 119 -10.53 8.86 -0.47
N ALA A 120 -11.87 8.88 -0.57
CA ALA A 120 -12.61 9.99 -1.18
C ALA A 120 -12.44 11.34 -0.44
N LYS A 121 -12.17 11.31 0.88
CA LYS A 121 -11.90 12.51 1.70
C LYS A 121 -10.43 12.93 1.69
N ALA A 122 -9.52 12.06 1.25
CA ALA A 122 -8.11 12.37 1.16
C ALA A 122 -7.88 13.44 0.07
N LYS A 123 -7.03 14.43 0.36
CA LYS A 123 -6.64 15.45 -0.63
C LYS A 123 -5.55 14.94 -1.59
N GLU A 124 -4.87 13.93 -1.15
CA GLU A 124 -3.79 13.21 -1.84
C GLU A 124 -4.10 11.72 -1.78
N ASN A 125 -3.18 10.90 -2.25
CA ASN A 125 -3.31 9.45 -2.22
C ASN A 125 -3.56 8.94 -0.79
N TYR A 126 -4.44 7.97 -0.64
CA TYR A 126 -4.75 7.39 0.65
C TYR A 126 -3.94 6.10 0.86
N HIS A 127 -3.06 6.12 1.86
CA HIS A 127 -2.15 5.02 2.14
C HIS A 127 -2.61 4.22 3.36
N ILE A 128 -2.55 2.89 3.23
CA ILE A 128 -2.91 1.94 4.30
C ILE A 128 -1.83 0.85 4.34
N PHE A 129 -1.57 0.32 5.53
CA PHE A 129 -0.82 -0.92 5.71
C PHE A 129 -1.70 -1.97 6.37
N GLY A 130 -1.90 -3.10 5.70
CA GLY A 130 -2.72 -4.18 6.22
C GLY A 130 -3.28 -5.11 5.15
N THR A 131 -4.33 -5.84 5.49
CA THR A 131 -5.03 -6.81 4.62
C THR A 131 -6.32 -6.26 4.01
N LEU A 132 -6.57 -4.96 4.08
CA LEU A 132 -7.87 -4.36 3.68
C LEU A 132 -9.07 -5.08 4.31
N TYR A 133 -9.02 -5.32 5.61
CA TYR A 133 -10.06 -6.05 6.35
C TYR A 133 -10.33 -7.47 5.84
N GLY A 134 -9.32 -8.11 5.28
CA GLY A 134 -9.39 -9.50 4.80
C GLY A 134 -9.66 -9.64 3.31
N VAL A 135 -9.59 -8.55 2.55
CA VAL A 135 -9.65 -8.61 1.07
C VAL A 135 -8.35 -9.16 0.50
N LEU A 136 -7.20 -8.79 1.09
CA LEU A 136 -5.90 -9.34 0.72
C LEU A 136 -5.54 -10.54 1.58
N THR A 137 -4.85 -11.52 0.99
CA THR A 137 -4.34 -12.71 1.68
C THR A 137 -3.23 -12.35 2.66
N GLU A 138 -2.39 -11.36 2.33
CA GLU A 138 -1.24 -10.92 3.12
C GLU A 138 -1.29 -9.41 3.43
N LYS A 139 -0.51 -9.01 4.45
CA LYS A 139 -0.37 -7.60 4.80
C LYS A 139 0.51 -6.90 3.78
N SER A 140 -0.01 -5.84 3.19
CA SER A 140 0.66 -5.08 2.13
C SER A 140 0.64 -3.58 2.41
N TYR A 141 1.57 -2.86 1.82
CA TYR A 141 1.51 -1.41 1.66
C TYR A 141 0.54 -1.11 0.52
N ILE A 142 -0.48 -0.31 0.77
CA ILE A 142 -1.58 -0.11 -0.14
C ILE A 142 -1.73 1.38 -0.41
N SER A 143 -1.73 1.76 -1.68
CA SER A 143 -2.10 3.09 -2.16
C SER A 143 -3.46 3.00 -2.84
N VAL A 144 -4.40 3.85 -2.42
CA VAL A 144 -5.78 3.87 -2.90
C VAL A 144 -6.06 5.16 -3.65
N HIS A 145 -6.56 5.04 -4.87
CA HIS A 145 -6.84 6.16 -5.75
C HIS A 145 -8.27 6.12 -6.25
N GLU A 146 -9.02 7.19 -5.98
CA GLU A 146 -10.35 7.36 -6.54
C GLU A 146 -10.25 7.69 -8.03
N MET A 147 -11.00 6.95 -8.85
CA MET A 147 -11.12 7.19 -10.27
C MET A 147 -12.37 8.00 -10.55
N ARG A 148 -12.24 9.06 -11.35
CA ARG A 148 -13.35 9.93 -11.71
C ARG A 148 -13.49 10.05 -13.20
N SER A 149 -14.73 10.14 -13.68
CA SER A 149 -15.04 10.46 -15.07
C SER A 149 -14.68 11.91 -15.38
N GLU A 150 -14.73 12.28 -16.65
CA GLU A 150 -14.59 13.68 -17.09
C GLU A 150 -15.65 14.62 -16.48
N SER A 151 -16.82 14.07 -16.12
CA SER A 151 -17.87 14.80 -15.39
C SER A 151 -17.59 14.98 -13.90
N GLY A 152 -16.52 14.35 -13.36
CA GLY A 152 -16.15 14.40 -11.95
C GLY A 152 -16.88 13.39 -11.06
N GLU A 153 -17.70 12.51 -11.63
CA GLU A 153 -18.38 11.43 -10.90
C GLU A 153 -17.40 10.29 -10.60
N CYS A 154 -17.54 9.66 -9.42
CA CYS A 154 -16.78 8.46 -9.08
C CYS A 154 -17.12 7.33 -10.06
N THR A 155 -16.11 6.68 -10.59
CA THR A 155 -16.23 5.53 -11.47
C THR A 155 -15.69 4.25 -10.84
N GLY A 156 -14.97 4.38 -9.73
CA GLY A 156 -14.40 3.28 -8.97
C GLY A 156 -13.13 3.67 -8.24
N TYR A 157 -12.42 2.67 -7.74
CA TYR A 157 -11.16 2.86 -7.03
C TYR A 157 -10.09 1.90 -7.57
N LEU A 158 -8.88 2.44 -7.73
CA LEU A 158 -7.69 1.68 -8.04
C LEU A 158 -6.90 1.44 -6.76
N PHE A 159 -6.55 0.19 -6.51
CA PHE A 159 -5.71 -0.25 -5.41
C PHE A 159 -4.39 -0.78 -5.95
N LEU A 160 -3.27 -0.27 -5.38
CA LEU A 160 -1.93 -0.77 -5.63
C LEU A 160 -1.38 -1.29 -4.32
N CYS A 161 -0.97 -2.54 -4.31
CA CYS A 161 -0.55 -3.27 -3.11
C CYS A 161 0.85 -3.82 -3.32
N SER A 162 1.78 -3.57 -2.37
CA SER A 162 3.13 -4.13 -2.35
C SER A 162 3.39 -4.82 -1.02
N SER A 163 3.88 -6.05 -1.05
CA SER A 163 4.25 -6.83 0.14
C SER A 163 5.62 -6.43 0.72
#